data_81c88bebd52a5a33063be3c8073f190c
#
_entry.id   81c88bebd52a5a33063be3c8073f190c
#
_cell.length_a   1.000
_cell.length_b   1.000
_cell.length_c   1.000
_cell.angle_alpha   90.00
_cell.angle_beta   90.00
_cell.angle_gamma   90.00
#
_symmetry.space_group_name_H-M   'P 1'
#
loop_
_entity.id
_entity.type
_entity.pdbx_description
1 polymer ?
#
loop_
_entity_poly.entity_id
_entity_poly.type
_entity_poly.pdbx_seq_one_letter_code
_entity_poly.pdbx_strand_id
1 'polypeptide(L)'
;MKDTRKLSVIYFVISMIMLLFVCFGCERNSVDYVHTVNGCDVYYIETDNAEYVEMFANNMKEHNDNFVIQSDFGIIEVQDGEIIYNNIK
;
A
#
# COMPACT_ATOMS: atom_id res chain seq x y z
N MET A 1 26.02 -4.22 37.56
CA MET A 1 25.27 -2.98 37.42
C MET A 1 25.74 -2.12 36.27
N LYS A 2 27.03 -2.00 36.03
CA LYS A 2 27.54 -1.25 34.87
C LYS A 2 27.11 -1.87 33.55
N ASP A 3 26.94 -3.19 33.50
CA ASP A 3 26.55 -3.91 32.29
C ASP A 3 25.09 -3.64 31.92
N THR A 4 24.25 -3.39 32.88
CA THR A 4 22.83 -3.09 32.67
C THR A 4 22.67 -1.71 31.97
N ARG A 5 23.49 -0.75 32.32
CA ARG A 5 23.47 0.57 31.69
C ARG A 5 23.92 0.51 30.24
N LYS A 6 24.97 -0.25 29.95
CA LYS A 6 25.48 -0.45 28.58
C LYS A 6 24.46 -1.14 27.72
N LEU A 7 23.79 -2.18 28.24
CA LEU A 7 22.73 -2.89 27.53
C LEU A 7 21.56 -1.96 27.22
N SER A 8 21.14 -1.14 28.18
CA SER A 8 20.05 -0.19 27.97
C SER A 8 20.36 0.83 26.89
N VAL A 9 21.59 1.35 26.85
CA VAL A 9 22.02 2.31 25.81
C VAL A 9 22.07 1.62 24.46
N ILE A 10 22.56 0.39 24.38
CA ILE A 10 22.62 -0.39 23.14
C ILE A 10 21.22 -0.62 22.59
N TYR A 11 20.27 -1.03 23.43
CA TYR A 11 18.88 -1.20 23.00
C TYR A 11 18.24 0.10 22.51
N PHE A 12 18.53 1.20 23.16
CA PHE A 12 18.04 2.50 22.76
C PHE A 12 18.56 2.91 21.38
N VAL A 13 19.85 2.72 21.14
CA VAL A 13 20.49 3.01 19.86
C VAL A 13 19.93 2.12 18.75
N ILE A 14 19.77 0.83 19.02
CA ILE A 14 19.16 -0.11 18.05
C ILE A 14 17.74 0.31 17.71
N SER A 15 16.94 0.68 18.70
CA SER A 15 15.59 1.16 18.52
C SER A 15 15.55 2.40 17.62
N MET A 16 16.45 3.34 17.84
CA MET A 16 16.53 4.55 17.01
C MET A 16 16.91 4.23 15.57
N ILE A 17 17.86 3.33 15.39
CA ILE A 17 18.27 2.89 14.04
C ILE A 17 17.12 2.20 13.32
N MET A 18 16.37 1.35 14.01
CA MET A 18 15.19 0.68 13.45
C MET A 18 14.12 1.68 13.02
N LEU A 19 13.86 2.69 13.85
CA LEU A 19 12.92 3.75 13.52
C LEU A 19 13.36 4.54 12.29
N LEU A 20 14.63 4.86 12.17
CA LEU A 20 15.17 5.55 11.00
C LEU A 20 15.03 4.70 9.73
N PHE A 21 15.29 3.40 9.82
CA PHE A 21 15.08 2.48 8.71
C PHE A 21 13.63 2.44 8.26
N VAL A 22 12.70 2.40 9.19
CA VAL A 22 11.28 2.43 8.87
C VAL A 22 10.91 3.72 8.16
N CYS A 23 11.46 4.86 8.60
CA CYS A 23 11.17 6.15 7.97
C CYS A 23 11.76 6.27 6.56
N PHE A 24 12.95 5.77 6.32
CA PHE A 24 13.60 5.85 5.02
C PHE A 24 13.24 4.70 4.07
N GLY A 25 12.87 3.55 4.63
CA GLY A 25 12.50 2.39 3.85
C GLY A 25 11.02 2.30 3.53
N CYS A 26 10.21 3.22 4.03
CA CYS A 26 8.78 3.24 3.76
C CYS A 26 8.51 3.75 2.35
N GLU A 27 8.11 2.88 1.46
CA GLU A 27 7.49 3.28 0.21
C GLU A 27 6.18 3.99 0.54
N ARG A 28 5.87 5.03 -0.21
CA ARG A 28 4.61 5.73 -0.04
C ARG A 28 3.49 4.91 -0.66
N ASN A 29 2.83 4.11 0.16
CA ASN A 29 1.69 3.33 -0.26
C ASN A 29 0.47 3.85 0.48
N SER A 30 -0.34 4.67 -0.17
CA SER A 30 -1.60 5.13 0.39
C SER A 30 -2.75 4.81 -0.54
N VAL A 31 -3.88 4.41 0.04
CA VAL A 31 -5.09 4.09 -0.69
C VAL A 31 -6.18 5.01 -0.20
N ASP A 32 -6.73 5.82 -1.10
CA ASP A 32 -7.80 6.74 -0.79
C ASP A 32 -9.07 6.33 -1.53
N TYR A 33 -10.18 6.24 -0.80
CA TYR A 33 -11.49 6.08 -1.41
C TYR A 33 -11.91 7.42 -2.00
N VAL A 34 -12.26 7.43 -3.27
CA VAL A 34 -12.64 8.66 -3.96
C VAL A 34 -14.16 8.83 -3.96
N HIS A 35 -14.88 7.93 -4.60
CA HIS A 35 -16.33 7.98 -4.67
C HIS A 35 -16.87 6.67 -5.26
N THR A 36 -18.19 6.52 -5.24
CA THR A 36 -18.87 5.39 -5.88
C THR A 36 -19.63 5.90 -7.09
N VAL A 37 -19.42 5.25 -8.24
CA VAL A 37 -20.11 5.59 -9.50
C VAL A 37 -20.78 4.33 -10.03
N ASN A 38 -22.10 4.38 -10.17
CA ASN A 38 -22.92 3.27 -10.72
C ASN A 38 -22.69 1.93 -10.00
N GLY A 39 -22.49 1.99 -8.69
CA GLY A 39 -22.25 0.79 -7.89
C GLY A 39 -20.80 0.32 -7.89
N CYS A 40 -19.92 1.01 -8.60
CA CYS A 40 -18.48 0.74 -8.60
C CYS A 40 -17.78 1.68 -7.64
N ASP A 41 -17.00 1.12 -6.72
CA ASP A 41 -16.15 1.91 -5.84
C ASP A 41 -14.90 2.35 -6.58
N VAL A 42 -14.55 3.62 -6.49
CA VAL A 42 -13.37 4.18 -7.12
C VAL A 42 -12.34 4.51 -6.05
N TYR A 43 -11.14 3.95 -6.22
CA TYR A 43 -10.02 4.16 -5.30
C TYR A 43 -8.86 4.80 -6.04
N TYR A 44 -8.09 5.60 -5.32
CA TYR A 44 -6.84 6.14 -5.82
C TYR A 44 -5.70 5.60 -4.96
N ILE A 45 -4.71 5.02 -5.62
CA ILE A 45 -3.51 4.51 -4.94
C ILE A 45 -2.33 5.39 -5.29
N GLU A 46 -1.70 5.95 -4.28
CA GLU A 46 -0.45 6.68 -4.40
C GLU A 46 0.69 5.76 -3.96
N THR A 47 1.49 5.31 -4.91
CA THR A 47 2.60 4.40 -4.66
C THR A 47 3.68 4.58 -5.73
N ASP A 48 4.90 4.24 -5.39
CA ASP A 48 6.03 4.22 -6.31
C ASP A 48 6.24 2.83 -6.93
N ASN A 49 5.41 1.86 -6.58
CA ASN A 49 5.56 0.47 -7.01
C ASN A 49 4.29 -0.03 -7.71
N ALA A 50 4.40 -0.32 -9.00
CA ALA A 50 3.28 -0.80 -9.81
C ALA A 50 2.76 -2.16 -9.32
N GLU A 51 3.62 -3.02 -8.78
CA GLU A 51 3.21 -4.32 -8.24
C GLU A 51 2.25 -4.16 -7.05
N TYR A 52 2.40 -3.10 -6.27
CA TYR A 52 1.51 -2.81 -5.16
C TYR A 52 0.07 -2.60 -5.66
N VAL A 53 -0.09 -1.88 -6.76
CA VAL A 53 -1.40 -1.62 -7.36
C VAL A 53 -2.06 -2.93 -7.80
N GLU A 54 -1.32 -3.79 -8.47
CA GLU A 54 -1.83 -5.10 -8.90
C GLU A 54 -2.17 -6.00 -7.73
N MET A 55 -1.33 -6.02 -6.71
CA MET A 55 -1.56 -6.80 -5.50
C MET A 55 -2.81 -6.32 -4.77
N PHE A 56 -3.00 -5.01 -4.67
CA PHE A 56 -4.20 -4.43 -4.07
C PHE A 56 -5.45 -4.83 -4.86
N ALA A 57 -5.39 -4.77 -6.19
CA ALA A 57 -6.51 -5.16 -7.04
C ALA A 57 -6.88 -6.63 -6.83
N ASN A 58 -5.88 -7.52 -6.79
CA ASN A 58 -6.12 -8.94 -6.58
C ASN A 58 -6.72 -9.24 -5.21
N ASN A 59 -6.25 -8.54 -4.17
CA ASN A 59 -6.81 -8.70 -2.83
C ASN A 59 -8.23 -8.13 -2.74
N MET A 60 -8.48 -7.01 -3.38
CA MET A 60 -9.81 -6.38 -3.37
C MET A 60 -10.84 -7.24 -4.09
N LYS A 61 -10.45 -7.95 -5.15
CA LYS A 61 -11.35 -8.81 -5.90
C LYS A 61 -12.01 -9.90 -5.04
N GLU A 62 -11.35 -10.31 -3.98
CA GLU A 62 -11.90 -11.31 -3.06
C GLU A 62 -13.05 -10.74 -2.22
N HIS A 63 -13.10 -9.44 -2.03
CA HIS A 63 -14.06 -8.76 -1.16
C HIS A 63 -15.04 -7.86 -1.90
N ASN A 64 -14.70 -7.45 -3.12
CA ASN A 64 -15.51 -6.53 -3.91
C ASN A 64 -15.45 -6.93 -5.38
N ASP A 65 -16.60 -7.15 -5.99
CA ASP A 65 -16.70 -7.59 -7.38
C ASP A 65 -16.65 -6.44 -8.38
N ASN A 66 -16.91 -5.22 -7.94
CA ASN A 66 -16.98 -4.06 -8.83
C ASN A 66 -16.23 -2.89 -8.22
N PHE A 67 -15.08 -2.55 -8.82
CA PHE A 67 -14.30 -1.41 -8.37
C PHE A 67 -13.38 -0.93 -9.48
N VAL A 68 -12.88 0.29 -9.31
CA VAL A 68 -11.90 0.90 -10.19
C VAL A 68 -10.75 1.41 -9.35
N ILE A 69 -9.52 1.13 -9.75
CA ILE A 69 -8.33 1.61 -9.07
C ILE A 69 -7.59 2.55 -10.03
N GLN A 70 -7.37 3.77 -9.60
CA GLN A 70 -6.58 4.76 -10.32
C GLN A 70 -5.24 4.94 -9.61
N SER A 71 -4.18 5.04 -10.37
CA SER A 71 -2.84 5.26 -9.85
C SER A 71 -2.01 6.06 -10.84
N ASP A 72 -0.81 6.47 -10.43
CA ASP A 72 0.13 7.14 -11.33
C ASP A 72 0.62 6.22 -12.45
N PHE A 73 0.48 4.92 -12.29
CA PHE A 73 0.85 3.93 -13.31
C PHE A 73 -0.26 3.63 -14.30
N GLY A 74 -1.49 3.95 -13.96
CA GLY A 74 -2.63 3.68 -14.83
C GLY A 74 -3.89 3.32 -14.06
N ILE A 75 -4.80 2.62 -14.74
CA ILE A 75 -6.13 2.30 -14.23
C ILE A 75 -6.36 0.80 -14.33
N ILE A 76 -6.91 0.21 -13.26
CA ILE A 76 -7.42 -1.15 -13.26
C ILE A 76 -8.93 -1.08 -13.01
N GLU A 77 -9.71 -1.66 -13.90
CA GLU A 77 -11.16 -1.73 -13.76
C GLU A 77 -11.58 -3.18 -13.60
N VAL A 78 -12.34 -3.47 -12.55
CA VAL A 78 -12.83 -4.81 -12.24
C VAL A 78 -14.35 -4.79 -12.23
N GLN A 79 -14.96 -5.77 -12.90
CA GLN A 79 -16.39 -5.94 -12.96
C GLN A 79 -16.73 -7.42 -12.83
N ASP A 80 -17.70 -7.74 -11.94
CA ASP A 80 -18.12 -9.12 -11.64
C ASP A 80 -16.96 -10.02 -11.20
N GLY A 81 -16.00 -9.44 -10.48
CA GLY A 81 -14.82 -10.16 -10.00
C GLY A 81 -13.75 -10.41 -11.04
N GLU A 82 -13.89 -9.87 -12.25
CA GLU A 82 -12.95 -10.03 -13.34
C GLU A 82 -12.34 -8.70 -13.75
N ILE A 83 -11.05 -8.71 -14.05
CA ILE A 83 -10.36 -7.52 -14.55
C ILE A 83 -10.76 -7.33 -16.02
N ILE A 84 -11.54 -6.27 -16.28
CA ILE A 84 -12.01 -5.95 -17.63
C ILE A 84 -11.11 -4.94 -18.34
N TYR A 85 -10.31 -4.19 -17.56
CA TYR A 85 -9.41 -3.21 -18.12
C TYR A 85 -8.21 -3.06 -17.18
N ASN A 86 -7.03 -3.18 -17.74
CA ASN A 86 -5.78 -3.01 -16.99
C ASN A 86 -4.79 -2.26 -17.87
N ASN A 87 -4.51 -1.02 -17.48
CA ASN A 87 -3.57 -0.15 -18.19
C ASN A 87 -2.45 0.29 -17.24
N ILE A 88 -1.84 -0.68 -16.55
CA ILE A 88 -0.70 -0.43 -15.68
C ILE A 88 0.59 -0.55 -16.50
N LYS A 89 1.38 0.50 -16.44
CA LYS A 89 2.66 0.56 -17.15
C LYS A 89 3.82 0.10 -16.29
#